data_3cf291ef88147c45b448dedd9cc7b57e
#
_entry.id   3cf291ef88147c45b448dedd9cc7b57e
#
_cell.length_a   1.000
_cell.length_b   1.000
_cell.length_c   1.000
_cell.angle_alpha   90.00
_cell.angle_beta   90.00
_cell.angle_gamma   90.00
#
_symmetry.space_group_name_H-M   'P 1'
#
loop_
_entity.id
_entity.type
_entity.pdbx_description
1 polymer ?
#
loop_
_entity_poly.entity_id
_entity_poly.type
_entity_poly.pdbx_seq_one_letter_code
_entity_poly.pdbx_strand_id
1 'polypeptide(L)'
;MRNAAAALLAVSLVFFSLPAIVRADQNWLFMTHAAFYSVETRQPSSLDPQVFVRDASAVEETGAQAIHHVAGVRPARLTDDNRTTQLYNAAGKPLGFNLGKWLGGSGTVDVTPGAGGDRIHLGFVALIESAPYALYRRHLVPGATSLTPLDGSGTTNAFSTAADGTAQIDVNVPVHLDRDDTIVLVYNSDGASHATDHGAAGVDSHDQLIVQQRRAPGIYEAGVH
;
A
#
# COMPACT_ATOMS: atom_id res chain seq x y z
N MET A 1 -7.18 83.74 -16.20
CA MET A 1 -7.90 82.70 -15.43
C MET A 1 -7.63 81.38 -16.07
N ARG A 2 -6.77 80.54 -15.49
CA ARG A 2 -6.33 79.27 -16.05
C ARG A 2 -6.86 78.16 -15.10
N ASN A 3 -7.83 77.37 -15.60
CA ASN A 3 -8.37 76.24 -14.89
C ASN A 3 -7.46 75.04 -15.12
N ALA A 4 -6.84 74.52 -14.05
CA ALA A 4 -6.11 73.27 -14.05
C ALA A 4 -7.07 72.13 -13.64
N ALA A 5 -7.34 71.21 -14.57
CA ALA A 5 -8.07 69.99 -14.28
C ALA A 5 -7.08 68.92 -13.76
N ALA A 6 -7.30 68.48 -12.55
CA ALA A 6 -6.56 67.36 -11.95
C ALA A 6 -7.21 66.04 -12.37
N ALA A 7 -6.48 65.18 -13.09
CA ALA A 7 -6.90 63.83 -13.42
C ALA A 7 -6.49 62.89 -12.28
N LEU A 8 -7.47 62.28 -11.62
CA LEU A 8 -7.25 61.21 -10.66
C LEU A 8 -7.05 59.88 -11.40
N LEU A 9 -5.86 59.31 -11.31
CA LEU A 9 -5.55 57.96 -11.81
C LEU A 9 -5.96 56.96 -10.73
N ALA A 10 -7.03 56.19 -10.94
CA ALA A 10 -7.40 55.07 -10.10
C ALA A 10 -6.57 53.84 -10.48
N VAL A 11 -5.64 53.46 -9.61
CA VAL A 11 -4.87 52.20 -9.73
C VAL A 11 -5.71 51.10 -9.10
N SER A 12 -6.31 50.26 -9.97
CA SER A 12 -6.98 49.01 -9.52
C SER A 12 -5.94 47.97 -9.20
N LEU A 13 -5.72 47.68 -7.89
CA LEU A 13 -4.96 46.52 -7.43
C LEU A 13 -5.80 45.26 -7.69
N VAL A 14 -5.41 44.50 -8.70
CA VAL A 14 -5.94 43.14 -8.89
C VAL A 14 -5.17 42.21 -7.96
N PHE A 15 -5.82 41.81 -6.86
CA PHE A 15 -5.31 40.74 -6.01
C PHE A 15 -5.42 39.39 -6.76
N PHE A 16 -4.34 38.90 -7.31
CA PHE A 16 -4.24 37.50 -7.66
C PHE A 16 -4.18 36.67 -6.37
N SER A 17 -5.29 36.08 -5.98
CA SER A 17 -5.27 35.02 -4.99
C SER A 17 -4.58 33.82 -5.63
N LEU A 18 -3.30 33.60 -5.30
CA LEU A 18 -2.62 32.36 -5.59
C LEU A 18 -3.41 31.23 -4.91
N PRO A 19 -3.75 30.14 -5.62
CA PRO A 19 -4.34 28.99 -4.96
C PRO A 19 -3.39 28.55 -3.86
N ALA A 20 -3.93 28.46 -2.63
CA ALA A 20 -3.18 27.87 -1.52
C ALA A 20 -2.79 26.46 -1.97
N ILE A 21 -1.48 26.22 -2.18
CA ILE A 21 -0.94 24.88 -2.34
C ILE A 21 -1.15 24.25 -0.96
N VAL A 22 -2.26 23.54 -0.81
CA VAL A 22 -2.45 22.63 0.32
C VAL A 22 -1.36 21.60 0.14
N ARG A 23 -0.25 21.73 0.88
CA ARG A 23 0.74 20.66 0.97
C ARG A 23 -0.01 19.45 1.48
N ALA A 24 -0.08 18.40 0.66
CA ALA A 24 -0.53 17.10 1.07
C ALA A 24 0.18 16.75 2.39
N ASP A 25 -0.62 16.42 3.39
CA ASP A 25 -0.16 16.16 4.74
C ASP A 25 0.79 14.96 4.69
N GLN A 26 2.07 15.11 5.05
CA GLN A 26 3.10 14.07 5.00
C GLN A 26 2.92 13.03 6.12
N ASN A 27 1.66 12.73 6.47
CA ASN A 27 1.32 11.82 7.57
C ASN A 27 1.15 10.36 7.13
N TRP A 28 1.46 10.03 5.88
CA TRP A 28 1.36 8.67 5.38
C TRP A 28 2.73 7.97 5.39
N LEU A 29 2.72 6.68 5.72
CA LEU A 29 3.90 5.83 5.83
C LEU A 29 3.72 4.60 4.95
N PHE A 30 4.72 4.32 4.10
CA PHE A 30 4.86 3.05 3.40
C PHE A 30 5.65 2.06 4.26
N MET A 31 5.14 0.85 4.38
CA MET A 31 5.80 -0.27 5.07
C MET A 31 5.70 -1.50 4.19
N THR A 32 6.71 -2.37 4.21
CA THR A 32 6.53 -3.73 3.67
C THR A 32 5.48 -4.47 4.51
N HIS A 33 4.73 -5.37 3.89
CA HIS A 33 3.76 -6.19 4.62
C HIS A 33 4.44 -6.99 5.75
N ALA A 34 5.64 -7.51 5.53
CA ALA A 34 6.42 -8.18 6.55
C ALA A 34 6.68 -7.30 7.79
N ALA A 35 7.06 -6.04 7.59
CA ALA A 35 7.29 -5.12 8.70
C ALA A 35 5.99 -4.77 9.42
N PHE A 36 4.94 -4.47 8.66
CA PHE A 36 3.61 -4.16 9.22
C PHE A 36 3.07 -5.33 10.04
N TYR A 37 3.05 -6.55 9.47
CA TYR A 37 2.58 -7.76 10.14
C TYR A 37 3.34 -8.03 11.44
N SER A 38 4.65 -7.88 11.43
CA SER A 38 5.51 -8.12 12.59
C SER A 38 5.23 -7.14 13.73
N VAL A 39 4.97 -5.86 13.42
CA VAL A 39 4.58 -4.86 14.42
C VAL A 39 3.17 -5.14 14.96
N GLU A 40 2.21 -5.43 14.07
CA GLU A 40 0.82 -5.67 14.46
C GLU A 40 0.68 -6.91 15.35
N THR A 41 1.41 -7.98 15.03
CA THR A 41 1.32 -9.26 15.77
C THR A 41 2.36 -9.40 16.88
N ARG A 42 3.23 -8.40 17.07
CA ARG A 42 4.32 -8.41 18.06
C ARG A 42 5.23 -9.65 17.93
N GLN A 43 5.45 -10.11 16.70
CA GLN A 43 6.30 -11.27 16.44
C GLN A 43 7.77 -10.97 16.80
N PRO A 44 8.47 -11.88 17.50
CA PRO A 44 9.87 -11.69 17.87
C PRO A 44 10.83 -11.73 16.67
N SER A 45 10.42 -12.37 15.58
CA SER A 45 11.14 -12.38 14.30
C SER A 45 10.21 -11.88 13.22
N SER A 46 10.63 -10.83 12.51
CA SER A 46 9.87 -10.29 11.38
C SER A 46 9.79 -11.32 10.27
N LEU A 47 8.57 -11.70 9.91
CA LEU A 47 8.29 -12.63 8.81
C LEU A 47 7.19 -12.06 7.91
N ASP A 48 7.18 -12.52 6.65
CA ASP A 48 6.08 -12.29 5.74
C ASP A 48 5.24 -13.56 5.64
N PRO A 49 3.97 -13.56 6.08
CA PRO A 49 3.14 -14.75 6.07
C PRO A 49 2.64 -15.16 4.68
N GLN A 50 2.81 -14.32 3.66
CA GLN A 50 2.24 -14.52 2.32
C GLN A 50 3.27 -14.90 1.25
N VAL A 51 4.57 -14.82 1.55
CA VAL A 51 5.63 -15.32 0.66
C VAL A 51 6.52 -16.31 1.39
N PHE A 52 7.02 -17.31 0.68
CA PHE A 52 7.65 -18.50 1.27
C PHE A 52 9.04 -18.70 0.70
N VAL A 53 9.88 -19.41 1.46
CA VAL A 53 11.20 -19.87 1.06
C VAL A 53 11.31 -21.38 1.18
N ARG A 54 12.20 -22.00 0.41
CA ARG A 54 12.48 -23.43 0.52
C ARG A 54 13.11 -23.75 1.88
N ASP A 55 12.55 -24.76 2.53
CA ASP A 55 13.08 -25.34 3.75
C ASP A 55 12.70 -26.83 3.78
N ALA A 56 13.67 -27.71 3.56
CA ALA A 56 13.43 -29.15 3.48
C ALA A 56 12.91 -29.76 4.79
N SER A 57 13.06 -29.05 5.91
CA SER A 57 12.55 -29.46 7.22
C SER A 57 11.12 -28.97 7.50
N ALA A 58 10.59 -28.05 6.68
CA ALA A 58 9.26 -27.51 6.87
C ALA A 58 8.19 -28.57 6.58
N VAL A 59 7.26 -28.71 7.50
CA VAL A 59 6.07 -29.56 7.38
C VAL A 59 4.92 -28.80 6.76
N GLU A 60 3.96 -29.49 6.21
CA GLU A 60 2.70 -28.91 5.76
C GLU A 60 1.91 -28.42 6.99
N GLU A 61 1.48 -27.15 6.97
CA GLU A 61 0.72 -26.58 8.08
C GLU A 61 -0.14 -25.40 7.63
N THR A 62 -1.11 -25.03 8.47
CA THR A 62 -1.83 -23.76 8.37
C THR A 62 -1.19 -22.78 9.34
N GLY A 63 -0.50 -21.81 8.79
CA GLY A 63 0.26 -20.81 9.55
C GLY A 63 -0.50 -19.52 9.79
N ALA A 64 0.27 -18.44 9.83
CA ALA A 64 -0.24 -17.08 10.02
C ALA A 64 -1.25 -16.67 8.93
N GLN A 65 -2.18 -15.80 9.27
CA GLN A 65 -3.29 -15.37 8.40
C GLN A 65 -4.15 -16.53 7.86
N ALA A 66 -4.13 -17.70 8.55
CA ALA A 66 -4.79 -18.93 8.13
C ALA A 66 -4.34 -19.43 6.72
N ILE A 67 -3.15 -19.08 6.29
CA ILE A 67 -2.61 -19.53 5.02
C ILE A 67 -2.05 -20.96 5.19
N HIS A 68 -2.60 -21.87 4.40
CA HIS A 68 -2.13 -23.25 4.35
C HIS A 68 -0.99 -23.38 3.35
N HIS A 69 0.17 -23.90 3.76
CA HIS A 69 1.30 -24.13 2.88
C HIS A 69 1.73 -25.60 2.86
N VAL A 70 2.25 -26.02 1.71
CA VAL A 70 2.74 -27.39 1.52
C VAL A 70 4.06 -27.63 2.26
N ALA A 71 4.39 -28.91 2.50
CA ALA A 71 5.71 -29.29 3.02
C ALA A 71 6.85 -28.80 2.12
N GLY A 72 8.01 -28.50 2.71
CA GLY A 72 9.20 -28.04 2.00
C GLY A 72 9.25 -26.54 1.71
N VAL A 73 8.28 -25.75 2.18
CA VAL A 73 8.31 -24.29 2.20
C VAL A 73 7.86 -23.76 3.57
N ARG A 74 8.42 -22.65 4.00
CA ARG A 74 8.01 -21.89 5.20
C ARG A 74 7.88 -20.42 4.88
N PRO A 75 7.15 -19.64 5.68
CA PRO A 75 7.10 -18.18 5.53
C PRO A 75 8.51 -17.57 5.52
N ALA A 76 8.72 -16.59 4.63
CA ALA A 76 9.99 -15.87 4.53
C ALA A 76 10.20 -15.00 5.77
N ARG A 77 11.45 -14.92 6.26
CA ARG A 77 11.84 -14.07 7.37
C ARG A 77 12.71 -12.93 6.88
N LEU A 78 12.64 -11.77 7.52
CA LEU A 78 13.54 -10.64 7.18
C LEU A 78 15.01 -10.94 7.46
N THR A 79 15.31 -12.02 8.21
CA THR A 79 16.66 -12.52 8.47
C THR A 79 17.18 -13.48 7.42
N ASP A 80 16.35 -13.95 6.48
CA ASP A 80 16.81 -14.76 5.35
C ASP A 80 17.70 -13.89 4.43
N ASP A 81 18.65 -14.52 3.72
CA ASP A 81 19.50 -13.77 2.79
C ASP A 81 18.68 -13.20 1.64
N ASN A 82 18.46 -11.89 1.66
CA ASN A 82 17.63 -11.21 0.70
C ASN A 82 18.20 -11.16 -0.73
N ARG A 83 19.48 -11.43 -0.93
CA ARG A 83 20.13 -11.40 -2.24
C ARG A 83 19.93 -12.67 -3.03
N THR A 84 19.91 -13.81 -2.35
CA THR A 84 19.92 -15.13 -2.99
C THR A 84 18.63 -15.93 -2.75
N THR A 85 17.90 -15.63 -1.67
CA THR A 85 16.71 -16.38 -1.30
C THR A 85 15.58 -16.16 -2.30
N GLN A 86 15.29 -17.20 -3.09
CA GLN A 86 14.16 -17.22 -4.03
C GLN A 86 12.83 -17.37 -3.28
N LEU A 87 11.81 -16.70 -3.75
CA LEU A 87 10.48 -16.74 -3.15
C LEU A 87 9.55 -17.70 -3.90
N TYR A 88 8.64 -18.25 -3.12
CA TYR A 88 7.60 -19.20 -3.53
C TYR A 88 6.27 -18.78 -2.97
N ASN A 89 5.18 -19.22 -3.59
CA ASN A 89 3.86 -19.14 -2.98
C ASN A 89 3.63 -20.31 -2.01
N ALA A 90 2.51 -20.31 -1.30
CA ALA A 90 2.15 -21.34 -0.32
C ALA A 90 2.03 -22.75 -0.92
N ALA A 91 1.73 -22.87 -2.21
CA ALA A 91 1.71 -24.15 -2.95
C ALA A 91 3.11 -24.59 -3.42
N GLY A 92 4.18 -23.87 -3.04
CA GLY A 92 5.56 -24.21 -3.43
C GLY A 92 5.91 -23.86 -4.88
N LYS A 93 5.08 -23.08 -5.59
CA LYS A 93 5.37 -22.59 -6.94
C LYS A 93 6.32 -21.37 -6.83
N PRO A 94 7.42 -21.32 -7.62
CA PRO A 94 8.33 -20.17 -7.59
C PRO A 94 7.65 -18.91 -8.10
N LEU A 95 7.90 -17.77 -7.41
CA LEU A 95 7.41 -16.46 -7.80
C LEU A 95 8.31 -15.77 -8.84
N GLY A 96 9.52 -16.27 -9.08
CA GLY A 96 10.43 -15.78 -10.12
C GLY A 96 11.36 -14.64 -9.68
N PHE A 97 11.32 -14.23 -8.41
CA PHE A 97 12.17 -13.18 -7.84
C PHE A 97 12.64 -13.54 -6.43
N ASN A 98 13.61 -12.79 -5.91
CA ASN A 98 14.19 -13.02 -4.59
C ASN A 98 13.58 -12.10 -3.51
N LEU A 99 13.91 -12.40 -2.26
CA LEU A 99 13.42 -11.63 -1.10
C LEU A 99 13.82 -10.16 -1.16
N GLY A 100 15.02 -9.83 -1.65
CA GLY A 100 15.48 -8.44 -1.77
C GLY A 100 14.64 -7.63 -2.74
N LYS A 101 14.23 -8.21 -3.86
CA LYS A 101 13.32 -7.59 -4.80
C LYS A 101 11.94 -7.37 -4.18
N TRP A 102 11.43 -8.34 -3.45
CA TRP A 102 10.16 -8.26 -2.74
C TRP A 102 10.13 -7.12 -1.70
N LEU A 103 11.19 -7.01 -0.91
CA LEU A 103 11.32 -6.01 0.16
C LEU A 103 11.72 -4.62 -0.36
N GLY A 104 12.15 -4.49 -1.62
CA GLY A 104 12.66 -3.24 -2.22
C GLY A 104 11.57 -2.24 -2.61
N GLY A 105 10.32 -2.67 -2.69
CA GLY A 105 9.20 -1.81 -3.08
C GLY A 105 9.02 -0.61 -2.14
N SER A 106 8.77 0.55 -2.71
CA SER A 106 8.42 1.77 -1.97
C SER A 106 7.59 2.73 -2.82
N GLY A 107 7.15 3.85 -2.23
CA GLY A 107 6.33 4.80 -2.99
C GLY A 107 6.07 6.12 -2.29
N THR A 108 5.25 6.92 -2.96
CA THR A 108 4.71 8.20 -2.47
C THR A 108 3.19 8.16 -2.52
N VAL A 109 2.55 8.93 -1.67
CA VAL A 109 1.10 9.09 -1.65
C VAL A 109 0.73 10.54 -1.42
N ASP A 110 -0.20 11.04 -2.23
CA ASP A 110 -0.85 12.33 -2.05
C ASP A 110 -2.35 12.09 -1.91
N VAL A 111 -2.93 12.56 -0.81
CA VAL A 111 -4.37 12.43 -0.52
C VAL A 111 -5.00 13.80 -0.55
N THR A 112 -6.02 13.97 -1.38
CA THR A 112 -6.80 15.21 -1.51
C THR A 112 -8.25 14.92 -1.10
N PRO A 113 -8.73 15.46 0.03
CA PRO A 113 -10.13 15.33 0.43
C PRO A 113 -11.08 15.96 -0.59
N GLY A 114 -12.16 15.24 -0.92
CA GLY A 114 -13.24 15.68 -1.78
C GLY A 114 -14.58 15.78 -1.04
N ALA A 115 -15.66 16.11 -1.72
CA ALA A 115 -16.99 16.26 -1.11
C ALA A 115 -17.63 14.91 -0.67
N GLY A 116 -17.22 13.78 -1.23
CA GLY A 116 -17.82 12.47 -0.96
C GLY A 116 -16.81 11.36 -0.80
N GLY A 117 -15.58 11.69 -0.44
CA GLY A 117 -14.46 10.76 -0.29
C GLY A 117 -13.14 11.41 -0.67
N ASP A 118 -12.09 10.63 -0.80
CA ASP A 118 -10.75 11.12 -1.07
C ASP A 118 -10.30 10.80 -2.50
N ARG A 119 -9.53 11.71 -3.09
CA ARG A 119 -8.74 11.42 -4.29
C ARG A 119 -7.32 11.13 -3.87
N ILE A 120 -6.79 10.00 -4.33
CA ILE A 120 -5.45 9.53 -3.97
C ILE A 120 -4.61 9.40 -5.24
N HIS A 121 -3.42 10.00 -5.21
CA HIS A 121 -2.37 9.77 -6.19
C HIS A 121 -1.27 8.96 -5.53
N LEU A 122 -0.93 7.80 -6.12
CA LEU A 122 0.11 6.90 -5.64
C LEU A 122 1.19 6.75 -6.72
N GLY A 123 2.44 6.93 -6.31
CA GLY A 123 3.61 6.61 -7.12
C GLY A 123 4.38 5.46 -6.48
N PHE A 124 4.78 4.46 -7.28
CA PHE A 124 5.54 3.30 -6.82
C PHE A 124 6.84 3.14 -7.57
N VAL A 125 7.86 2.63 -6.88
CA VAL A 125 9.17 2.28 -7.45
C VAL A 125 9.65 0.93 -6.90
N ALA A 126 10.49 0.27 -7.69
CA ALA A 126 11.12 -1.00 -7.36
C ALA A 126 10.13 -2.16 -7.07
N LEU A 127 8.89 -2.07 -7.56
CA LEU A 127 7.95 -3.19 -7.57
C LEU A 127 8.41 -4.29 -8.55
N ILE A 128 7.73 -5.44 -8.55
CA ILE A 128 7.98 -6.51 -9.54
C ILE A 128 7.65 -5.96 -10.94
N GLU A 129 8.56 -6.13 -11.88
CA GLU A 129 8.47 -5.58 -13.24
C GLU A 129 7.36 -6.24 -14.04
N SER A 130 6.66 -5.46 -14.87
CA SER A 130 5.63 -5.94 -15.82
C SER A 130 4.59 -6.85 -15.16
N ALA A 131 4.25 -6.58 -13.91
CA ALA A 131 3.42 -7.43 -13.07
C ALA A 131 2.07 -6.77 -12.72
N PRO A 132 0.99 -7.55 -12.59
CA PRO A 132 -0.30 -7.03 -12.18
C PRO A 132 -0.34 -6.80 -10.66
N TYR A 133 -0.93 -5.67 -10.29
CA TYR A 133 -1.18 -5.25 -8.93
C TYR A 133 -2.60 -4.75 -8.74
N ALA A 134 -3.09 -4.82 -7.51
CA ALA A 134 -4.35 -4.20 -7.12
C ALA A 134 -4.20 -3.47 -5.77
N LEU A 135 -5.05 -2.46 -5.57
CA LEU A 135 -5.11 -1.66 -4.35
C LEU A 135 -6.40 -1.94 -3.61
N TYR A 136 -6.27 -2.21 -2.31
CA TYR A 136 -7.41 -2.44 -1.44
C TYR A 136 -7.38 -1.49 -0.26
N ARG A 137 -8.55 -1.14 0.25
CA ARG A 137 -8.74 -0.53 1.56
C ARG A 137 -8.97 -1.63 2.57
N ARG A 138 -8.14 -1.69 3.60
CA ARG A 138 -8.34 -2.51 4.79
C ARG A 138 -8.82 -1.60 5.91
N HIS A 139 -10.04 -1.82 6.36
CA HIS A 139 -10.61 -1.10 7.49
C HIS A 139 -10.59 -1.97 8.74
N LEU A 140 -9.92 -1.47 9.80
CA LEU A 140 -9.73 -2.18 11.06
C LEU A 140 -10.81 -1.75 12.04
N VAL A 141 -11.76 -2.64 12.31
CA VAL A 141 -12.78 -2.45 13.36
C VAL A 141 -12.69 -3.59 14.38
N PRO A 142 -12.97 -3.36 15.66
CA PRO A 142 -12.97 -4.43 16.67
C PRO A 142 -13.89 -5.57 16.25
N GLY A 143 -13.31 -6.79 16.16
CA GLY A 143 -14.05 -8.01 15.81
C GLY A 143 -14.31 -8.25 14.32
N ALA A 144 -13.93 -7.33 13.44
CA ALA A 144 -14.03 -7.53 12.00
C ALA A 144 -12.96 -6.72 11.25
N THR A 145 -12.35 -7.33 10.24
CA THR A 145 -11.50 -6.64 9.28
C THR A 145 -12.16 -6.77 7.92
N SER A 146 -12.45 -5.64 7.27
CA SER A 146 -12.94 -5.66 5.90
C SER A 146 -11.81 -5.29 4.94
N LEU A 147 -11.74 -6.01 3.83
CA LEU A 147 -10.86 -5.72 2.70
C LEU A 147 -11.75 -5.46 1.49
N THR A 148 -11.68 -4.26 0.94
CA THR A 148 -12.52 -3.83 -0.18
C THR A 148 -11.65 -3.18 -1.25
N PRO A 149 -12.00 -3.25 -2.55
CA PRO A 149 -11.32 -2.49 -3.58
C PRO A 149 -11.18 -1.02 -3.16
N LEU A 150 -10.02 -0.41 -3.38
CA LEU A 150 -9.76 0.96 -2.92
C LEU A 150 -10.74 1.98 -3.51
N ASP A 151 -11.18 1.78 -4.75
CA ASP A 151 -12.19 2.60 -5.43
C ASP A 151 -13.64 2.17 -5.11
N GLY A 152 -13.82 1.19 -4.22
CA GLY A 152 -15.11 0.64 -3.81
C GLY A 152 -15.78 -0.26 -4.86
N SER A 153 -15.29 -0.32 -6.10
CA SER A 153 -15.94 -1.04 -7.21
C SER A 153 -15.06 -2.07 -7.91
N GLY A 154 -13.74 -1.97 -7.78
CA GLY A 154 -12.79 -2.79 -8.52
C GLY A 154 -12.60 -2.35 -9.98
N THR A 155 -12.91 -1.10 -10.32
CA THR A 155 -12.84 -0.61 -11.70
C THR A 155 -11.50 0.08 -12.01
N THR A 156 -10.95 0.82 -11.03
CA THR A 156 -9.77 1.67 -11.21
C THR A 156 -8.64 1.42 -10.21
N ASN A 157 -8.78 0.40 -9.35
CA ASN A 157 -7.82 0.05 -8.31
C ASN A 157 -6.74 -0.93 -8.75
N ALA A 158 -6.80 -1.45 -10.00
CA ALA A 158 -5.82 -2.40 -10.52
C ALA A 158 -4.97 -1.77 -11.63
N PHE A 159 -3.71 -2.18 -11.69
CA PHE A 159 -2.75 -1.69 -12.68
C PHE A 159 -1.65 -2.73 -12.95
N SER A 160 -0.84 -2.47 -13.96
CA SER A 160 0.41 -3.21 -14.17
C SER A 160 1.60 -2.26 -14.04
N THR A 161 2.68 -2.75 -13.47
CA THR A 161 3.95 -2.02 -13.40
C THR A 161 4.62 -1.93 -14.76
N ALA A 162 5.41 -0.90 -14.95
CA ALA A 162 6.31 -0.79 -16.09
C ALA A 162 7.47 -1.81 -16.02
N ALA A 163 8.25 -1.93 -17.10
CA ALA A 163 9.39 -2.85 -17.18
C ALA A 163 10.53 -2.53 -16.20
N ASP A 164 10.52 -1.35 -15.58
CA ASP A 164 11.46 -0.93 -14.54
C ASP A 164 10.89 -1.06 -13.11
N GLY A 165 9.68 -1.61 -12.98
CA GLY A 165 9.00 -1.78 -11.70
C GLY A 165 8.41 -0.49 -11.14
N THR A 166 8.22 0.54 -11.97
CA THR A 166 7.51 1.77 -11.58
C THR A 166 6.02 1.70 -11.93
N ALA A 167 5.21 2.46 -11.19
CA ALA A 167 3.80 2.70 -11.52
C ALA A 167 3.33 4.02 -10.94
N GLN A 168 2.30 4.61 -11.57
CA GLN A 168 1.53 5.74 -11.04
C GLN A 168 0.05 5.44 -11.22
N ILE A 169 -0.75 5.73 -10.20
CA ILE A 169 -2.18 5.48 -10.24
C ILE A 169 -2.96 6.56 -9.48
N ASP A 170 -4.05 7.00 -10.06
CA ASP A 170 -5.04 7.89 -9.44
C ASP A 170 -6.29 7.08 -9.09
N VAL A 171 -6.74 7.15 -7.85
CA VAL A 171 -7.94 6.44 -7.37
C VAL A 171 -8.87 7.42 -6.66
N ASN A 172 -10.15 7.38 -7.01
CA ASN A 172 -11.18 8.05 -6.24
C ASN A 172 -11.74 7.05 -5.21
N VAL A 173 -11.51 7.33 -3.94
CA VAL A 173 -11.97 6.50 -2.81
C VAL A 173 -13.33 7.04 -2.36
N PRO A 174 -14.39 6.22 -2.29
CA PRO A 174 -15.76 6.69 -2.02
C PRO A 174 -16.02 7.02 -0.55
N VAL A 175 -14.99 7.08 0.27
CA VAL A 175 -15.02 7.44 1.69
C VAL A 175 -13.80 8.29 2.03
N HIS A 176 -13.86 9.03 3.14
CA HIS A 176 -12.66 9.65 3.71
C HIS A 176 -11.85 8.60 4.47
N LEU A 177 -10.56 8.50 4.13
CA LEU A 177 -9.65 7.61 4.83
C LEU A 177 -9.27 8.20 6.17
N ASP A 178 -9.31 7.38 7.20
CA ASP A 178 -8.92 7.74 8.55
C ASP A 178 -7.79 6.84 9.09
N ARG A 179 -7.46 7.01 10.37
CA ARG A 179 -6.37 6.27 11.02
C ARG A 179 -6.62 4.77 11.17
N ASP A 180 -7.86 4.31 11.02
CA ASP A 180 -8.25 2.90 11.12
C ASP A 180 -8.26 2.24 9.73
N ASP A 181 -7.99 3.04 8.68
CA ASP A 181 -7.82 2.60 7.32
C ASP A 181 -6.34 2.40 6.96
N THR A 182 -6.08 1.37 6.20
CA THR A 182 -4.81 1.15 5.52
C THR A 182 -5.08 0.87 4.03
N ILE A 183 -4.16 1.33 3.17
CA ILE A 183 -4.16 0.92 1.77
C ILE A 183 -3.20 -0.24 1.65
N VAL A 184 -3.66 -1.33 1.04
CA VAL A 184 -2.88 -2.54 0.80
C VAL A 184 -2.56 -2.63 -0.67
N LEU A 185 -1.28 -2.71 -1.01
CA LEU A 185 -0.81 -2.99 -2.36
C LEU A 185 -0.56 -4.49 -2.50
N VAL A 186 -1.30 -5.12 -3.40
CA VAL A 186 -1.33 -6.57 -3.62
C VAL A 186 -0.68 -6.90 -4.95
N TYR A 187 0.34 -7.75 -4.93
CA TYR A 187 0.92 -8.39 -6.10
C TYR A 187 0.13 -9.65 -6.48
N ASN A 188 -0.24 -9.81 -7.74
CA ASN A 188 -1.01 -10.94 -8.24
C ASN A 188 -0.11 -11.90 -9.04
N SER A 189 0.26 -13.01 -8.41
CA SER A 189 1.26 -13.95 -8.94
C SER A 189 0.75 -14.88 -10.04
N ASP A 190 -0.57 -14.95 -10.23
CA ASP A 190 -1.22 -15.72 -11.28
C ASP A 190 -1.36 -14.96 -12.61
N GLY A 191 -1.02 -13.67 -12.61
CA GLY A 191 -1.12 -12.79 -13.77
C GLY A 191 -2.52 -12.18 -13.99
N ALA A 192 -3.50 -12.45 -13.12
CA ALA A 192 -4.83 -11.84 -13.16
C ALA A 192 -4.83 -10.47 -12.45
N SER A 193 -5.82 -9.63 -12.74
CA SER A 193 -5.87 -8.30 -12.11
C SER A 193 -6.42 -8.31 -10.69
N HIS A 194 -7.26 -9.28 -10.33
CA HIS A 194 -7.94 -9.38 -9.04
C HIS A 194 -8.55 -8.05 -8.54
N ALA A 195 -9.08 -7.23 -9.44
CA ALA A 195 -9.52 -5.87 -9.12
C ALA A 195 -10.70 -5.82 -8.13
N THR A 196 -11.60 -6.78 -8.20
CA THR A 196 -12.81 -6.87 -7.37
C THR A 196 -12.70 -7.82 -6.19
N ASP A 197 -11.73 -8.73 -6.23
CA ASP A 197 -11.55 -9.82 -5.27
C ASP A 197 -10.06 -9.97 -4.99
N HIS A 198 -9.66 -9.97 -3.73
CA HIS A 198 -8.26 -10.08 -3.32
C HIS A 198 -7.57 -11.38 -3.80
N GLY A 199 -8.32 -12.39 -4.19
CA GLY A 199 -7.76 -13.70 -4.51
C GLY A 199 -7.33 -14.49 -3.26
N ALA A 200 -6.65 -15.62 -3.47
CA ALA A 200 -6.18 -16.47 -2.39
C ALA A 200 -4.83 -15.95 -1.84
N ALA A 201 -4.86 -15.40 -0.62
CA ALA A 201 -3.68 -14.87 0.05
C ALA A 201 -2.55 -15.90 0.14
N GLY A 202 -1.34 -15.51 -0.26
CA GLY A 202 -0.16 -16.38 -0.26
C GLY A 202 -0.14 -17.43 -1.38
N VAL A 203 -1.19 -17.54 -2.20
CA VAL A 203 -1.28 -18.46 -3.34
C VAL A 203 -1.26 -17.67 -4.65
N ASP A 204 -2.27 -16.84 -4.88
CA ASP A 204 -2.44 -16.04 -6.10
C ASP A 204 -2.13 -14.56 -5.84
N SER A 205 -2.38 -14.09 -4.62
CA SER A 205 -2.26 -12.71 -4.19
C SER A 205 -1.36 -12.58 -2.98
N HIS A 206 -0.51 -11.54 -2.98
CA HIS A 206 0.49 -11.32 -1.94
C HIS A 206 0.53 -9.84 -1.57
N ASP A 207 0.23 -9.50 -0.32
CA ASP A 207 0.35 -8.13 0.18
C ASP A 207 1.82 -7.73 0.21
N GLN A 208 2.23 -6.76 -0.60
CA GLN A 208 3.62 -6.32 -0.65
C GLN A 208 3.88 -5.09 0.21
N LEU A 209 3.05 -4.07 0.06
CA LEU A 209 3.17 -2.81 0.79
C LEU A 209 1.88 -2.46 1.50
N ILE A 210 2.05 -1.84 2.66
CA ILE A 210 0.97 -1.23 3.43
C ILE A 210 1.22 0.28 3.50
N VAL A 211 0.20 1.06 3.21
CA VAL A 211 0.22 2.52 3.32
C VAL A 211 -0.79 2.93 4.38
N GLN A 212 -0.33 3.62 5.42
CA GLN A 212 -1.19 4.03 6.53
C GLN A 212 -0.84 5.44 7.02
N GLN A 213 -1.79 6.09 7.67
CA GLN A 213 -1.51 7.35 8.36
C GLN A 213 -0.54 7.09 9.53
N ARG A 214 0.44 7.98 9.68
CA ARG A 214 1.33 7.96 10.85
C ARG A 214 0.52 8.20 12.10
N ARG A 215 0.58 7.27 13.04
CA ARG A 215 0.05 7.49 14.39
C ARG A 215 1.01 8.41 15.14
N ALA A 216 0.45 9.36 15.89
CA ALA A 216 1.26 10.19 16.76
C ALA A 216 2.06 9.32 17.75
N PRO A 217 3.33 9.63 18.05
CA PRO A 217 4.10 8.90 19.04
C PRO A 217 3.35 8.87 20.38
N GLY A 218 3.13 7.68 20.95
CA GLY A 218 2.46 7.51 22.24
C GLY A 218 1.09 6.81 22.22
N ILE A 219 0.51 6.50 21.07
CA ILE A 219 -0.82 5.86 21.00
C ILE A 219 -0.76 4.32 21.00
N TYR A 220 0.44 3.75 20.93
CA TYR A 220 0.61 2.28 20.93
C TYR A 220 0.40 1.60 22.29
N GLU A 221 0.18 2.38 23.38
CA GLU A 221 0.17 1.82 24.74
C GLU A 221 -1.22 1.73 25.41
N ALA A 222 -2.29 2.20 24.80
CA ALA A 222 -3.60 2.21 25.46
C ALA A 222 -4.61 1.38 24.67
N GLY A 223 -4.67 0.07 24.93
CA GLY A 223 -5.87 -0.67 24.60
C GLY A 223 -5.71 -2.06 24.00
N VAL A 224 -4.99 -2.96 24.65
CA VAL A 224 -5.32 -4.40 24.60
C VAL A 224 -5.05 -4.98 25.97
N HIS A 225 -6.08 -5.03 26.79
CA HIS A 225 -6.19 -5.93 27.94
C HIS A 225 -7.16 -7.05 27.58
#